data_0bb001be558ae802dc65d911ce8558ba
#
_entry.id   0bb001be558ae802dc65d911ce8558ba
#
_cell.length_a   1.000
_cell.length_b   1.000
_cell.length_c   1.000
_cell.angle_alpha   90.00
_cell.angle_beta   90.00
_cell.angle_gamma   90.00
#
_symmetry.space_group_name_H-M   'P 1'
#
loop_
_entity.id
_entity.type
_entity.pdbx_description
1 polymer ?
#
loop_
_entity_poly.entity_id
_entity_poly.type
_entity_poly.pdbx_seq_one_letter_code
_entity_poly.pdbx_strand_id
1 'polypeptide(L)'
;MRAASDYGEPGPALERFAHERVEGVSQEEYPAWGDIKYLEPCLKVAFADGVRSVVLRYAKAAILTDGEAPELVITLADEHYPLLVDLHYRLWREHDLIERFAVMRNTGDAPIRLEQTLSALWHLPLDETYRLRTLGGRWGGEFQISEVSVPLGKQIIESRRGITSAHANPWFGIDRNGSASETHGDVWFGALAYSGNWKIVVERNAYGQTMVAGGIHDFDHTWKLDAGESFTTPSFVAGFTAEGYGDASRLLHRYQLDVVMPRSTASTLLPVLYNSWYVTEFDVNFENQAAAARKAADLGVE
;
A
#
# COMPACT_ATOMS: atom_id res chain seq x y z
N MET A 1 18.45 4.35 -16.04
CA MET A 1 18.38 4.52 -17.52
C MET A 1 18.92 3.33 -18.29
N ARG A 2 18.82 2.13 -17.74
CA ARG A 2 19.14 0.89 -18.44
C ARG A 2 18.03 0.43 -19.40
N ALA A 3 16.79 0.86 -19.18
CA ALA A 3 15.65 0.42 -19.99
C ALA A 3 15.82 0.67 -21.50
N ALA A 4 16.49 1.76 -21.89
CA ALA A 4 16.73 2.05 -23.30
C ALA A 4 17.87 1.18 -23.91
N SER A 5 18.81 0.70 -23.09
CA SER A 5 19.92 -0.13 -23.55
C SER A 5 19.55 -1.62 -23.68
N ASP A 6 18.44 -2.05 -23.04
CA ASP A 6 18.02 -3.45 -23.06
C ASP A 6 17.24 -3.83 -24.34
N TYR A 7 16.95 -2.85 -25.20
CA TYR A 7 16.23 -3.06 -26.47
C TYR A 7 17.12 -3.12 -27.72
N GLY A 8 18.36 -3.53 -27.57
CA GLY A 8 19.33 -3.56 -28.63
C GLY A 8 20.10 -2.24 -28.73
N GLU A 9 20.98 -2.11 -29.74
CA GLU A 9 21.77 -0.89 -29.89
C GLU A 9 20.87 0.35 -29.93
N PRO A 10 21.04 1.30 -28.99
CA PRO A 10 20.19 2.48 -28.94
C PRO A 10 20.45 3.29 -30.20
N GLY A 11 19.49 3.24 -31.12
CA GLY A 11 19.49 4.20 -32.21
C GLY A 11 19.31 5.63 -31.68
N PRO A 12 19.59 6.65 -32.49
CA PRO A 12 19.46 8.05 -32.09
C PRO A 12 18.11 8.42 -31.46
N ALA A 13 17.06 7.67 -31.79
CA ALA A 13 15.74 7.85 -31.25
C ALA A 13 15.65 7.39 -29.76
N LEU A 14 16.31 6.27 -29.41
CA LEU A 14 16.31 5.77 -28.02
C LEU A 14 17.17 6.63 -27.08
N GLU A 15 18.28 7.18 -27.56
CA GLU A 15 19.06 8.16 -26.81
C GLU A 15 18.28 9.44 -26.55
N ARG A 16 17.47 9.88 -27.51
CA ARG A 16 16.56 11.00 -27.33
C ARG A 16 15.52 10.72 -26.25
N PHE A 17 14.93 9.54 -26.25
CA PHE A 17 13.97 9.10 -25.24
C PHE A 17 14.56 8.97 -23.83
N ALA A 18 15.85 8.77 -23.70
CA ALA A 18 16.52 8.73 -22.39
C ALA A 18 16.54 10.10 -21.70
N HIS A 19 16.40 11.18 -22.43
CA HIS A 19 16.43 12.55 -21.93
C HIS A 19 15.08 13.27 -21.99
N GLU A 20 14.16 12.79 -22.80
CA GLU A 20 12.82 13.33 -22.94
C GLU A 20 11.83 12.47 -22.17
N ARG A 21 10.79 13.08 -21.61
CA ARG A 21 9.66 12.37 -21.00
C ARG A 21 8.94 11.61 -22.12
N VAL A 22 9.07 10.29 -22.12
CA VAL A 22 8.32 9.43 -23.04
C VAL A 22 7.08 8.94 -22.31
N GLU A 23 5.94 9.36 -22.79
CA GLU A 23 4.66 8.94 -22.26
C GLU A 23 4.53 7.41 -22.28
N GLY A 24 4.09 6.83 -21.17
CA GLY A 24 3.93 5.39 -20.99
C GLY A 24 5.21 4.62 -20.64
N VAL A 25 6.40 5.22 -20.78
CA VAL A 25 7.69 4.60 -20.38
C VAL A 25 8.30 5.30 -19.18
N SER A 26 8.05 6.60 -19.01
CA SER A 26 8.53 7.36 -17.85
C SER A 26 7.90 6.84 -16.56
N GLN A 27 8.72 6.76 -15.52
CA GLN A 27 8.21 6.49 -14.17
C GLN A 27 7.38 7.69 -13.68
N GLU A 28 6.09 7.47 -13.54
CA GLU A 28 5.18 8.49 -13.00
C GLU A 28 4.93 8.23 -11.54
N GLU A 29 4.90 9.30 -10.75
CA GLU A 29 4.71 9.23 -9.31
C GLU A 29 3.27 8.85 -8.92
N TYR A 30 2.29 9.32 -9.68
CA TYR A 30 0.88 9.04 -9.47
C TYR A 30 0.17 8.98 -10.85
N PRO A 31 0.28 7.86 -11.54
CA PRO A 31 -0.30 7.72 -12.88
C PRO A 31 -1.81 7.78 -12.84
N ALA A 32 -2.39 8.59 -13.71
CA ALA A 32 -3.83 8.67 -13.91
C ALA A 32 -4.23 8.05 -15.24
N TRP A 33 -5.46 7.56 -15.33
CA TRP A 33 -6.02 7.06 -16.59
C TRP A 33 -6.22 8.20 -17.59
N GLY A 34 -5.92 7.95 -18.86
CA GLY A 34 -6.19 8.91 -19.95
C GLY A 34 -5.04 9.15 -20.90
N ASP A 35 -3.94 8.47 -20.69
CA ASP A 35 -2.75 8.57 -21.52
C ASP A 35 -2.23 7.18 -21.91
N ILE A 36 -1.23 7.08 -22.78
CA ILE A 36 -0.57 5.81 -23.10
C ILE A 36 0.24 5.37 -21.88
N LYS A 37 -0.33 4.46 -21.10
CA LYS A 37 0.28 3.95 -19.86
C LYS A 37 0.53 2.46 -19.95
N TYR A 38 1.72 2.04 -19.52
CA TYR A 38 2.09 0.63 -19.41
C TYR A 38 2.19 0.19 -17.94
N LEU A 39 1.33 0.74 -17.09
CA LEU A 39 1.30 0.45 -15.65
C LEU A 39 -0.12 0.64 -15.09
N GLU A 40 -0.37 0.07 -13.91
CA GLU A 40 -1.63 0.24 -13.18
C GLU A 40 -1.84 1.72 -12.86
N PRO A 41 -2.94 2.35 -13.28
CA PRO A 41 -3.23 3.72 -12.89
C PRO A 41 -3.58 3.80 -11.42
N CYS A 42 -3.09 4.84 -10.73
CA CYS A 42 -3.52 5.13 -9.36
C CYS A 42 -4.90 5.80 -9.34
N LEU A 43 -5.23 6.56 -10.37
CA LEU A 43 -6.47 7.32 -10.44
C LEU A 43 -7.24 7.04 -11.73
N LYS A 44 -8.53 6.72 -11.59
CA LYS A 44 -9.50 6.68 -12.69
C LYS A 44 -10.72 7.48 -12.28
N VAL A 45 -11.16 8.39 -13.15
CA VAL A 45 -12.33 9.22 -12.92
C VAL A 45 -13.26 9.24 -14.13
N ALA A 46 -14.49 9.69 -13.91
CA ALA A 46 -15.38 10.15 -14.97
C ALA A 46 -15.90 11.52 -14.59
N PHE A 47 -15.67 12.51 -15.44
CA PHE A 47 -16.21 13.84 -15.31
C PHE A 47 -17.68 13.90 -15.71
N ALA A 48 -18.38 14.99 -15.35
CA ALA A 48 -19.81 15.11 -15.56
C ALA A 48 -20.24 15.07 -17.04
N ASP A 49 -19.35 15.48 -17.94
CA ASP A 49 -19.55 15.41 -19.40
C ASP A 49 -19.21 14.04 -20.01
N GLY A 50 -18.77 13.08 -19.19
CA GLY A 50 -18.39 11.73 -19.59
C GLY A 50 -16.94 11.55 -20.01
N VAL A 51 -16.13 12.60 -20.00
CA VAL A 51 -14.68 12.50 -20.24
C VAL A 51 -14.03 11.76 -19.08
N ARG A 52 -13.03 10.92 -19.40
CA ARG A 52 -12.34 10.06 -18.44
C ARG A 52 -10.81 10.28 -18.43
N SER A 53 -10.30 11.01 -19.40
CA SER A 53 -8.89 11.35 -19.47
C SER A 53 -8.51 12.34 -18.38
N VAL A 54 -7.43 12.06 -17.68
CA VAL A 54 -6.86 12.91 -16.64
C VAL A 54 -5.41 13.23 -17.01
N VAL A 55 -5.08 14.51 -17.04
CA VAL A 55 -3.71 14.99 -17.36
C VAL A 55 -3.18 15.79 -16.18
N LEU A 56 -2.60 15.10 -15.20
CA LEU A 56 -2.06 15.73 -14.00
C LEU A 56 -0.73 16.42 -14.28
N ARG A 57 -0.61 17.67 -13.85
CA ARG A 57 0.61 18.47 -13.89
C ARG A 57 0.97 18.97 -12.51
N TYR A 58 2.26 19.09 -12.23
CA TYR A 58 2.77 19.70 -11.00
C TYR A 58 2.27 21.15 -10.90
N ALA A 59 1.65 21.48 -9.78
CA ALA A 59 1.18 22.82 -9.46
C ALA A 59 2.04 23.49 -8.38
N LYS A 60 2.25 22.81 -7.25
CA LYS A 60 3.04 23.33 -6.12
C LYS A 60 3.47 22.20 -5.20
N ALA A 61 4.39 22.52 -4.27
CA ALA A 61 4.73 21.65 -3.14
C ALA A 61 4.86 22.47 -1.86
N ALA A 62 4.64 21.84 -0.71
CA ALA A 62 4.82 22.40 0.61
C ALA A 62 5.40 21.34 1.56
N ILE A 63 6.22 21.79 2.52
CA ILE A 63 6.72 20.96 3.62
C ILE A 63 6.01 21.41 4.89
N LEU A 64 5.35 20.48 5.56
CA LEU A 64 4.66 20.69 6.83
C LEU A 64 5.51 20.07 7.95
N THR A 65 5.75 20.83 9.01
CA THR A 65 6.61 20.41 10.13
C THR A 65 5.88 20.39 11.47
N ASP A 66 4.64 20.85 11.51
CA ASP A 66 3.89 21.06 12.74
C ASP A 66 3.13 19.79 13.22
N GLY A 67 3.21 18.69 12.45
CA GLY A 67 2.58 17.40 12.77
C GLY A 67 3.49 16.46 13.56
N GLU A 68 3.00 15.23 13.76
CA GLU A 68 3.75 14.14 14.44
C GLU A 68 5.00 13.71 13.64
N ALA A 69 4.98 13.88 12.32
CA ALA A 69 6.10 13.61 11.43
C ALA A 69 6.19 14.71 10.35
N PRO A 70 7.39 15.01 9.84
CA PRO A 70 7.56 15.90 8.70
C PRO A 70 6.80 15.34 7.49
N GLU A 71 6.09 16.22 6.79
CA GLU A 71 5.24 15.81 5.66
C GLU A 71 5.52 16.69 4.44
N LEU A 72 5.79 16.09 3.30
CA LEU A 72 5.81 16.75 1.99
C LEU A 72 4.44 16.55 1.33
N VAL A 73 3.85 17.65 0.87
CA VAL A 73 2.62 17.66 0.07
C VAL A 73 2.93 18.19 -1.32
N ILE A 74 2.69 17.37 -2.34
CA ILE A 74 2.83 17.77 -3.75
C ILE A 74 1.44 17.87 -4.34
N THR A 75 1.02 19.06 -4.76
CA THR A 75 -0.25 19.28 -5.45
C THR A 75 -0.06 19.13 -6.95
N LEU A 76 -0.84 18.23 -7.53
CA LEU A 76 -1.02 18.07 -8.96
C LEU A 76 -2.37 18.66 -9.35
N ALA A 77 -2.46 19.28 -10.52
CA ALA A 77 -3.70 19.79 -11.08
C ALA A 77 -3.97 19.15 -12.43
N ASP A 78 -5.23 18.80 -12.69
CA ASP A 78 -5.61 18.42 -14.05
C ASP A 78 -5.55 19.65 -14.96
N GLU A 79 -5.07 19.45 -16.20
CA GLU A 79 -4.84 20.54 -17.15
C GLU A 79 -6.14 21.12 -17.72
N HIS A 80 -7.24 20.37 -17.68
CA HIS A 80 -8.50 20.71 -18.36
C HIS A 80 -9.71 20.73 -17.41
N TYR A 81 -9.67 20.00 -16.30
CA TYR A 81 -10.77 19.83 -15.38
C TYR A 81 -10.42 20.32 -13.97
N PRO A 82 -11.43 20.73 -13.18
CA PRO A 82 -11.22 21.27 -11.84
C PRO A 82 -10.93 20.18 -10.80
N LEU A 83 -9.96 19.32 -11.10
CA LEU A 83 -9.49 18.26 -10.22
C LEU A 83 -8.08 18.56 -9.73
N LEU A 84 -7.91 18.59 -8.41
CA LEU A 84 -6.61 18.63 -7.77
C LEU A 84 -6.34 17.31 -7.06
N VAL A 85 -5.08 16.89 -7.05
CA VAL A 85 -4.61 15.70 -6.33
C VAL A 85 -3.42 16.13 -5.47
N ASP A 86 -3.57 16.06 -4.16
CA ASP A 86 -2.47 16.27 -3.22
C ASP A 86 -1.85 14.92 -2.87
N LEU A 87 -0.57 14.76 -3.16
CA LEU A 87 0.22 13.59 -2.79
C LEU A 87 0.94 13.89 -1.49
N HIS A 88 0.65 13.10 -0.48
CA HIS A 88 1.20 13.24 0.86
C HIS A 88 2.31 12.22 1.11
N TYR A 89 3.43 12.68 1.68
CA TYR A 89 4.58 11.87 2.07
C TYR A 89 4.97 12.22 3.49
N ARG A 90 4.65 11.36 4.47
CA ARG A 90 5.08 11.49 5.86
C ARG A 90 6.32 10.65 6.10
N LEU A 91 7.32 11.26 6.71
CA LEU A 91 8.59 10.60 6.97
C LEU A 91 8.70 10.19 8.45
N TRP A 92 8.52 8.90 8.71
CA TRP A 92 8.67 8.29 10.03
C TRP A 92 10.13 7.88 10.25
N ARG A 93 10.98 8.85 10.61
CA ARG A 93 12.44 8.69 10.67
C ARG A 93 12.89 7.61 11.63
N GLU A 94 12.27 7.54 12.82
CA GLU A 94 12.62 6.55 13.86
C GLU A 94 12.26 5.11 13.46
N HIS A 95 11.50 4.96 12.38
CA HIS A 95 11.01 3.67 11.89
C HIS A 95 11.52 3.34 10.48
N ASP A 96 12.31 4.24 9.86
CA ASP A 96 12.76 4.13 8.46
C ASP A 96 11.63 3.86 7.47
N LEU A 97 10.48 4.51 7.68
CA LEU A 97 9.29 4.34 6.88
C LEU A 97 8.81 5.65 6.26
N ILE A 98 8.24 5.53 5.06
CA ILE A 98 7.50 6.59 4.39
C ILE A 98 6.04 6.16 4.30
N GLU A 99 5.14 6.98 4.82
CA GLU A 99 3.70 6.84 4.68
C GLU A 99 3.22 7.71 3.53
N ARG A 100 2.42 7.15 2.64
CA ARG A 100 1.86 7.86 1.48
C ARG A 100 0.35 7.69 1.43
N PHE A 101 -0.33 8.77 1.05
CA PHE A 101 -1.74 8.78 0.70
C PHE A 101 -2.00 9.93 -0.28
N ALA A 102 -3.18 9.92 -0.90
CA ALA A 102 -3.59 10.96 -1.84
C ALA A 102 -4.92 11.58 -1.41
N VAL A 103 -5.06 12.88 -1.66
CA VAL A 103 -6.31 13.62 -1.45
C VAL A 103 -6.77 14.19 -2.78
N MET A 104 -7.91 13.69 -3.29
CA MET A 104 -8.56 14.23 -4.47
C MET A 104 -9.52 15.34 -4.06
N ARG A 105 -9.43 16.51 -4.71
CA ARG A 105 -10.29 17.66 -4.44
C ARG A 105 -11.01 18.12 -5.71
N ASN A 106 -12.32 18.21 -5.65
CA ASN A 106 -13.14 18.79 -6.71
C ASN A 106 -13.29 20.29 -6.47
N THR A 107 -12.65 21.12 -7.29
CA THR A 107 -12.71 22.58 -7.18
C THR A 107 -13.72 23.21 -8.13
N GLY A 108 -14.48 22.38 -8.87
CA GLY A 108 -15.51 22.82 -9.80
C GLY A 108 -16.91 22.83 -9.18
N ASP A 109 -17.89 22.98 -10.04
CA ASP A 109 -19.32 23.08 -9.72
C ASP A 109 -20.12 21.82 -10.08
N ALA A 110 -19.50 20.86 -10.79
CA ALA A 110 -20.11 19.60 -11.19
C ALA A 110 -19.44 18.42 -10.48
N PRO A 111 -20.16 17.31 -10.20
CA PRO A 111 -19.60 16.16 -9.54
C PRO A 111 -18.58 15.42 -10.40
N ILE A 112 -17.56 14.85 -9.77
CA ILE A 112 -16.59 13.93 -10.37
C ILE A 112 -16.83 12.54 -9.80
N ARG A 113 -16.90 11.52 -10.64
CA ARG A 113 -16.98 10.13 -10.20
C ARG A 113 -15.56 9.56 -10.10
N LEU A 114 -15.16 9.16 -8.91
CA LEU A 114 -13.90 8.45 -8.70
C LEU A 114 -14.17 6.94 -8.88
N GLU A 115 -13.49 6.32 -9.83
CA GLU A 115 -13.68 4.89 -10.17
C GLU A 115 -12.53 4.02 -9.69
N GLN A 116 -11.35 4.60 -9.50
CA GLN A 116 -10.19 3.98 -8.86
C GLN A 116 -9.39 5.05 -8.13
N THR A 117 -9.01 4.75 -6.91
CA THR A 117 -8.27 5.67 -6.02
C THR A 117 -7.24 4.89 -5.22
N LEU A 118 -6.11 4.55 -5.86
CA LEU A 118 -5.00 3.94 -5.12
C LEU A 118 -4.26 5.01 -4.32
N SER A 119 -3.72 4.60 -3.18
CA SER A 119 -3.05 5.50 -2.24
C SER A 119 -1.70 5.96 -2.75
N ALA A 120 -0.95 5.04 -3.34
CA ALA A 120 0.40 5.30 -3.84
C ALA A 120 0.83 4.24 -4.85
N LEU A 121 1.89 4.59 -5.58
CA LEU A 121 2.67 3.67 -6.41
C LEU A 121 4.13 3.82 -6.02
N TRP A 122 4.80 2.70 -5.77
CA TRP A 122 6.21 2.60 -5.42
C TRP A 122 6.98 1.99 -6.58
N HIS A 123 8.02 2.69 -7.06
CA HIS A 123 8.93 2.15 -8.06
C HIS A 123 10.08 1.43 -7.38
N LEU A 124 10.34 0.21 -7.81
CA LEU A 124 11.53 -0.52 -7.41
C LEU A 124 12.72 -0.16 -8.32
N PRO A 125 13.97 -0.30 -7.87
CA PRO A 125 15.13 -0.18 -8.74
C PRO A 125 15.00 -1.10 -9.96
N LEU A 126 15.58 -0.71 -11.09
CA LEU A 126 15.63 -1.58 -12.26
C LEU A 126 16.45 -2.83 -11.94
N ASP A 127 15.85 -4.00 -12.07
CA ASP A 127 16.50 -5.28 -11.89
C ASP A 127 15.85 -6.34 -12.79
N GLU A 128 16.56 -7.44 -13.03
CA GLU A 128 16.10 -8.50 -13.92
C GLU A 128 14.94 -9.28 -13.33
N THR A 129 14.97 -9.55 -12.01
CA THR A 129 13.96 -10.35 -11.34
C THR A 129 13.76 -9.93 -9.88
N TYR A 130 12.52 -10.06 -9.43
CA TYR A 130 12.12 -9.86 -8.05
C TYR A 130 11.33 -11.06 -7.53
N ARG A 131 11.50 -11.40 -6.26
CA ARG A 131 10.63 -12.31 -5.54
C ARG A 131 9.66 -11.51 -4.67
N LEU A 132 8.37 -11.79 -4.80
CA LEU A 132 7.32 -11.26 -3.96
C LEU A 132 6.98 -12.26 -2.86
N ARG A 133 6.99 -11.81 -1.61
CA ARG A 133 6.40 -12.50 -0.45
C ARG A 133 5.10 -11.83 -0.04
N THR A 134 4.10 -12.67 0.26
CA THR A 134 2.79 -12.24 0.73
C THR A 134 2.36 -13.11 1.90
N LEU A 135 1.38 -12.62 2.67
CA LEU A 135 0.76 -13.35 3.76
C LEU A 135 -0.69 -13.67 3.39
N GLY A 136 -1.04 -14.93 3.49
CA GLY A 136 -2.38 -15.40 3.21
C GLY A 136 -2.72 -16.62 4.06
N GLY A 137 -3.72 -17.38 3.64
CA GLY A 137 -4.07 -18.62 4.33
C GLY A 137 -5.57 -18.88 4.38
N ARG A 138 -5.98 -19.55 5.43
CA ARG A 138 -7.37 -19.91 5.71
C ARG A 138 -7.61 -19.89 7.21
N TRP A 139 -8.85 -20.00 7.61
CA TRP A 139 -9.19 -20.19 9.02
C TRP A 139 -8.46 -21.43 9.60
N GLY A 140 -7.82 -21.25 10.74
CA GLY A 140 -6.97 -22.26 11.36
C GLY A 140 -5.64 -22.53 10.65
N GLY A 141 -5.23 -21.65 9.75
CA GLY A 141 -3.97 -21.67 9.00
C GLY A 141 -3.67 -20.30 8.41
N GLU A 142 -3.77 -19.25 9.26
CA GLU A 142 -3.56 -17.84 8.92
C GLU A 142 -2.06 -17.53 8.75
N PHE A 143 -1.77 -16.41 8.12
CA PHE A 143 -0.42 -15.85 7.98
C PHE A 143 0.60 -16.79 7.34
N GLN A 144 0.16 -17.62 6.40
CA GLN A 144 1.09 -18.46 5.63
C GLN A 144 1.85 -17.60 4.62
N ILE A 145 3.18 -17.73 4.63
CA ILE A 145 4.04 -17.05 3.67
C ILE A 145 3.88 -17.73 2.31
N SER A 146 3.58 -16.93 1.29
CA SER A 146 3.61 -17.34 -0.10
C SER A 146 4.69 -16.55 -0.84
N GLU A 147 5.45 -17.23 -1.68
CA GLU A 147 6.54 -16.66 -2.46
C GLU A 147 6.31 -16.91 -3.95
N VAL A 148 6.51 -15.87 -4.76
CA VAL A 148 6.40 -15.96 -6.21
C VAL A 148 7.42 -15.05 -6.87
N SER A 149 8.07 -15.51 -7.95
CA SER A 149 8.82 -14.62 -8.83
C SER A 149 7.87 -13.66 -9.52
N VAL A 150 8.17 -12.37 -9.49
CA VAL A 150 7.33 -11.35 -10.13
C VAL A 150 7.34 -11.58 -11.64
N PRO A 151 6.20 -12.01 -12.23
CA PRO A 151 6.13 -12.29 -13.66
C PRO A 151 6.05 -10.98 -14.46
N LEU A 152 6.26 -11.08 -15.77
CA LEU A 152 5.84 -10.02 -16.69
C LEU A 152 4.32 -9.89 -16.61
N GLY A 153 3.82 -8.65 -16.41
CA GLY A 153 2.42 -8.38 -16.15
C GLY A 153 2.16 -8.15 -14.67
N LYS A 154 1.00 -8.56 -14.18
CA LYS A 154 0.51 -8.21 -12.83
C LYS A 154 0.37 -9.43 -11.93
N GLN A 155 0.81 -9.26 -10.68
CA GLN A 155 0.46 -10.09 -9.55
C GLN A 155 -0.40 -9.25 -8.59
N ILE A 156 -1.61 -9.70 -8.28
CA ILE A 156 -2.56 -8.96 -7.44
C ILE A 156 -2.77 -9.71 -6.13
N ILE A 157 -2.69 -8.98 -5.03
CA ILE A 157 -3.08 -9.39 -3.69
C ILE A 157 -4.30 -8.55 -3.33
N GLU A 158 -5.40 -9.18 -2.96
CA GLU A 158 -6.65 -8.45 -2.79
C GLU A 158 -7.58 -9.06 -1.74
N SER A 159 -8.47 -8.25 -1.21
CA SER A 159 -9.69 -8.69 -0.53
C SER A 159 -10.91 -7.94 -1.09
N ARG A 160 -11.94 -8.70 -1.48
CA ARG A 160 -13.22 -8.19 -2.02
C ARG A 160 -14.41 -8.64 -1.17
N ARG A 161 -14.20 -8.82 0.13
CA ARG A 161 -15.18 -9.42 1.05
C ARG A 161 -15.80 -8.41 2.01
N GLY A 162 -15.54 -7.11 1.82
CA GLY A 162 -15.93 -6.05 2.73
C GLY A 162 -15.02 -5.91 3.96
N ILE A 163 -14.17 -6.91 4.21
CA ILE A 163 -13.20 -6.93 5.30
C ILE A 163 -11.90 -7.59 4.84
N THR A 164 -10.80 -7.25 5.50
CA THR A 164 -9.57 -8.07 5.45
C THR A 164 -9.86 -9.42 6.09
N SER A 165 -9.45 -10.50 5.43
CA SER A 165 -9.71 -11.87 5.89
C SER A 165 -8.40 -12.66 6.00
N ALA A 166 -8.48 -13.89 6.54
CA ALA A 166 -7.36 -14.80 6.62
C ALA A 166 -6.77 -15.19 5.24
N HIS A 167 -7.52 -14.97 4.14
CA HIS A 167 -7.07 -15.37 2.79
C HIS A 167 -5.97 -14.47 2.24
N ALA A 168 -5.95 -13.18 2.61
CA ALA A 168 -4.93 -12.24 2.18
C ALA A 168 -4.76 -11.13 3.22
N ASN A 169 -3.52 -10.70 3.40
CA ASN A 169 -3.18 -9.57 4.26
C ASN A 169 -2.64 -8.42 3.42
N PRO A 170 -2.96 -7.16 3.75
CA PRO A 170 -2.56 -5.99 2.97
C PRO A 170 -1.08 -5.64 3.19
N TRP A 171 -0.22 -6.60 2.99
CA TRP A 171 1.23 -6.53 3.18
C TRP A 171 1.98 -7.16 2.01
N PHE A 172 3.13 -6.61 1.68
CA PHE A 172 4.06 -7.19 0.74
C PHE A 172 5.51 -7.08 1.24
N GLY A 173 6.33 -8.03 0.85
CA GLY A 173 7.78 -7.93 0.93
C GLY A 173 8.37 -8.35 -0.41
N ILE A 174 9.35 -7.62 -0.90
CA ILE A 174 9.98 -7.87 -2.20
C ILE A 174 11.49 -7.84 -2.02
N ASP A 175 12.16 -8.82 -2.58
CA ASP A 175 13.61 -8.89 -2.64
C ASP A 175 14.12 -9.21 -4.04
N ARG A 176 15.41 -8.95 -4.26
CA ARG A 176 16.05 -9.26 -5.54
C ARG A 176 16.26 -10.75 -5.68
N ASN A 177 15.57 -11.37 -6.61
CA ASN A 177 15.81 -12.73 -7.06
C ASN A 177 15.86 -13.80 -5.93
N GLY A 178 15.16 -13.56 -4.83
CA GLY A 178 15.17 -14.49 -3.71
C GLY A 178 16.47 -14.47 -2.88
N SER A 179 17.24 -13.39 -2.94
CA SER A 179 18.53 -13.29 -2.24
C SER A 179 18.41 -12.93 -0.75
N ALA A 180 17.26 -12.38 -0.33
CA ALA A 180 17.08 -12.02 1.07
C ALA A 180 16.61 -13.21 1.92
N SER A 181 17.10 -13.23 3.16
CA SER A 181 16.71 -14.14 4.24
C SER A 181 16.10 -13.39 5.41
N GLU A 182 15.92 -14.03 6.54
CA GLU A 182 15.49 -13.37 7.79
C GLU A 182 16.53 -12.37 8.33
N THR A 183 17.82 -12.58 8.05
CA THR A 183 18.91 -11.86 8.71
C THR A 183 19.82 -11.08 7.76
N HIS A 184 19.57 -11.11 6.47
CA HIS A 184 20.37 -10.37 5.48
C HIS A 184 19.65 -10.20 4.15
N GLY A 185 20.10 -9.24 3.38
CA GLY A 185 19.67 -8.95 2.00
C GLY A 185 18.67 -7.81 1.92
N ASP A 186 18.63 -7.20 0.74
CA ASP A 186 17.76 -6.07 0.42
C ASP A 186 16.30 -6.48 0.39
N VAL A 187 15.47 -5.81 1.17
CA VAL A 187 14.02 -6.02 1.21
C VAL A 187 13.30 -4.67 1.10
N TRP A 188 12.46 -4.53 0.09
CA TRP A 188 11.43 -3.50 -0.01
C TRP A 188 10.13 -4.08 0.54
N PHE A 189 9.49 -3.38 1.44
CA PHE A 189 8.29 -3.88 2.11
C PHE A 189 7.28 -2.78 2.36
N GLY A 190 6.02 -3.16 2.55
CA GLY A 190 4.99 -2.19 2.87
C GLY A 190 3.68 -2.82 3.31
N ALA A 191 2.81 -1.97 3.85
CA ALA A 191 1.49 -2.35 4.33
C ALA A 191 0.47 -1.25 4.05
N LEU A 192 -0.72 -1.64 3.60
CA LEU A 192 -1.85 -0.75 3.39
C LEU A 192 -2.73 -0.72 4.63
N ALA A 193 -2.96 0.46 5.20
CA ALA A 193 -3.77 0.65 6.40
C ALA A 193 -5.27 0.77 6.05
N TYR A 194 -5.86 -0.31 5.56
CA TYR A 194 -7.28 -0.35 5.22
C TYR A 194 -7.89 -1.72 5.49
N SER A 195 -9.06 -1.74 6.09
CA SER A 195 -9.76 -2.96 6.50
C SER A 195 -10.93 -3.38 5.61
N GLY A 196 -11.34 -2.53 4.65
CA GLY A 196 -12.41 -2.80 3.68
C GLY A 196 -11.94 -3.62 2.48
N ASN A 197 -12.51 -3.38 1.31
CA ASN A 197 -12.02 -3.96 0.06
C ASN A 197 -10.75 -3.24 -0.41
N TRP A 198 -9.67 -3.97 -0.56
CA TRP A 198 -8.37 -3.42 -0.94
C TRP A 198 -7.68 -4.28 -1.98
N LYS A 199 -6.75 -3.67 -2.71
CA LYS A 199 -5.81 -4.38 -3.56
C LYS A 199 -4.40 -3.80 -3.44
N ILE A 200 -3.40 -4.68 -3.60
CA ILE A 200 -2.01 -4.34 -3.87
C ILE A 200 -1.64 -5.02 -5.19
N VAL A 201 -1.16 -4.24 -6.13
CA VAL A 201 -0.77 -4.69 -7.46
C VAL A 201 0.75 -4.59 -7.58
N VAL A 202 1.42 -5.70 -7.80
CA VAL A 202 2.83 -5.74 -8.18
C VAL A 202 2.88 -5.96 -9.66
N GLU A 203 3.40 -5.00 -10.41
CA GLU A 203 3.44 -5.05 -11.86
C GLU A 203 4.87 -4.93 -12.36
N ARG A 204 5.23 -5.82 -13.29
CA ARG A 204 6.43 -5.69 -14.09
C ARG A 204 6.02 -5.46 -15.54
N ASN A 205 6.38 -4.32 -16.08
CA ASN A 205 6.06 -3.99 -17.46
C ASN A 205 7.10 -4.54 -18.46
N ALA A 206 6.78 -4.40 -19.75
CA ALA A 206 7.66 -4.87 -20.84
C ALA A 206 9.01 -4.14 -20.92
N TYR A 207 9.16 -3.03 -20.19
CA TYR A 207 10.39 -2.25 -20.11
C TYR A 207 11.27 -2.63 -18.89
N GLY A 208 10.93 -3.71 -18.18
CA GLY A 208 11.66 -4.19 -17.02
C GLY A 208 11.42 -3.37 -15.74
N GLN A 209 10.54 -2.37 -15.79
CA GLN A 209 10.18 -1.59 -14.61
C GLN A 209 9.25 -2.41 -13.72
N THR A 210 9.57 -2.50 -12.44
CA THR A 210 8.72 -3.15 -11.43
C THR A 210 8.19 -2.11 -10.46
N MET A 211 6.90 -2.17 -10.18
CA MET A 211 6.21 -1.23 -9.31
C MET A 211 5.19 -1.92 -8.42
N VAL A 212 4.91 -1.30 -7.28
CA VAL A 212 3.89 -1.73 -6.33
C VAL A 212 2.90 -0.61 -6.13
N ALA A 213 1.64 -0.83 -6.51
CA ALA A 213 0.55 0.12 -6.28
C ALA A 213 -0.45 -0.50 -5.30
N GLY A 214 -1.07 0.32 -4.45
CA GLY A 214 -2.05 -0.19 -3.50
C GLY A 214 -3.04 0.86 -3.02
N GLY A 215 -4.23 0.41 -2.64
CA GLY A 215 -5.30 1.27 -2.15
C GLY A 215 -6.65 0.57 -2.10
N ILE A 216 -7.72 1.34 -2.07
CA ILE A 216 -9.09 0.83 -2.11
C ILE A 216 -9.29 0.07 -3.42
N HIS A 217 -9.94 -1.09 -3.31
CA HIS A 217 -10.24 -1.92 -4.47
C HIS A 217 -11.34 -1.27 -5.32
N ASP A 218 -11.12 -1.19 -6.62
CA ASP A 218 -12.08 -0.65 -7.59
C ASP A 218 -13.23 -1.62 -7.93
N PHE A 219 -13.14 -2.87 -7.47
CA PHE A 219 -14.22 -3.84 -7.64
C PHE A 219 -15.46 -3.39 -6.86
N ASP A 220 -16.57 -3.16 -7.58
CA ASP A 220 -17.85 -2.73 -7.02
C ASP A 220 -17.73 -1.47 -6.13
N HIS A 221 -16.84 -0.53 -6.52
CA HIS A 221 -16.62 0.72 -5.80
C HIS A 221 -16.57 1.90 -6.76
N THR A 222 -17.38 2.89 -6.47
CA THR A 222 -17.28 4.24 -7.04
C THR A 222 -17.63 5.25 -5.98
N TRP A 223 -16.94 6.39 -6.00
CA TRP A 223 -17.23 7.50 -5.10
C TRP A 223 -17.65 8.71 -5.89
N LYS A 224 -18.78 9.32 -5.51
CA LYS A 224 -19.23 10.60 -6.07
C LYS A 224 -18.61 11.71 -5.26
N LEU A 225 -17.73 12.48 -5.86
CA LEU A 225 -17.07 13.63 -5.28
C LEU A 225 -17.83 14.88 -5.71
N ASP A 226 -18.70 15.41 -4.86
CA ASP A 226 -19.50 16.58 -5.15
C ASP A 226 -18.64 17.86 -5.22
N ALA A 227 -19.24 18.96 -5.71
CA ALA A 227 -18.58 20.27 -5.83
C ALA A 227 -18.02 20.74 -4.47
N GLY A 228 -16.74 21.10 -4.44
CA GLY A 228 -16.06 21.56 -3.22
C GLY A 228 -15.65 20.46 -2.24
N GLU A 229 -15.97 19.21 -2.50
CA GLU A 229 -15.61 18.09 -1.64
C GLU A 229 -14.18 17.57 -1.87
N SER A 230 -13.70 16.78 -0.91
CA SER A 230 -12.44 16.06 -0.99
C SER A 230 -12.61 14.59 -0.59
N PHE A 231 -11.78 13.73 -1.18
CA PHE A 231 -11.69 12.31 -0.85
C PHE A 231 -10.25 11.95 -0.50
N THR A 232 -10.04 11.36 0.67
CA THR A 232 -8.72 10.92 1.14
C THR A 232 -8.61 9.41 1.05
N THR A 233 -7.54 8.91 0.43
CA THR A 233 -7.24 7.49 0.36
C THR A 233 -6.66 6.98 1.69
N PRO A 234 -6.72 5.66 1.95
CA PRO A 234 -6.01 5.07 3.09
C PRO A 234 -4.50 5.29 3.01
N SER A 235 -3.83 5.26 4.16
CA SER A 235 -2.37 5.30 4.20
C SER A 235 -1.75 4.01 3.68
N PHE A 236 -0.71 4.15 2.87
CA PHE A 236 0.12 3.06 2.38
C PHE A 236 1.56 3.32 2.81
N VAL A 237 2.03 2.59 3.82
CA VAL A 237 3.38 2.73 4.37
C VAL A 237 4.33 1.77 3.67
N ALA A 238 5.55 2.23 3.38
CA ALA A 238 6.60 1.38 2.84
C ALA A 238 7.99 1.79 3.35
N GLY A 239 8.91 0.84 3.30
CA GLY A 239 10.29 1.02 3.70
C GLY A 239 11.23 0.10 2.95
N PHE A 240 12.52 0.26 3.28
CA PHE A 240 13.62 -0.53 2.76
C PHE A 240 14.56 -0.90 3.90
N THR A 241 15.09 -2.12 3.87
CA THR A 241 16.19 -2.55 4.74
C THR A 241 17.13 -3.46 3.98
N ALA A 242 18.41 -3.45 4.35
CA ALA A 242 19.41 -4.39 3.87
C ALA A 242 19.63 -5.59 4.83
N GLU A 243 18.91 -5.61 5.96
CA GLU A 243 19.08 -6.56 7.06
C GLU A 243 18.05 -7.72 7.02
N GLY A 244 17.40 -7.91 5.86
CA GLY A 244 16.48 -9.02 5.63
C GLY A 244 15.06 -8.83 6.18
N TYR A 245 14.24 -9.88 6.05
CA TYR A 245 12.83 -9.85 6.38
C TYR A 245 12.54 -9.69 7.87
N GLY A 246 13.41 -10.22 8.74
CA GLY A 246 13.27 -10.05 10.18
C GLY A 246 13.37 -8.60 10.61
N ASP A 247 14.25 -7.82 9.97
CA ASP A 247 14.35 -6.40 10.26
C ASP A 247 13.15 -5.62 9.68
N ALA A 248 12.75 -5.90 8.45
CA ALA A 248 11.53 -5.34 7.86
C ALA A 248 10.30 -5.54 8.76
N SER A 249 10.16 -6.72 9.34
CA SER A 249 9.12 -7.06 10.32
C SER A 249 9.21 -6.22 11.59
N ARG A 250 10.41 -6.08 12.18
CA ARG A 250 10.61 -5.28 13.40
C ARG A 250 10.36 -3.79 13.17
N LEU A 251 10.71 -3.24 12.01
CA LEU A 251 10.42 -1.85 11.65
C LEU A 251 8.90 -1.60 11.63
N LEU A 252 8.14 -2.47 10.97
CA LEU A 252 6.67 -2.37 10.94
C LEU A 252 6.04 -2.56 12.32
N HIS A 253 6.54 -3.51 13.14
CA HIS A 253 6.01 -3.72 14.49
C HIS A 253 6.24 -2.50 15.37
N ARG A 254 7.42 -1.89 15.35
CA ARG A 254 7.70 -0.65 16.08
C ARG A 254 6.78 0.49 15.63
N TYR A 255 6.63 0.67 14.32
CA TYR A 255 5.71 1.65 13.77
C TYR A 255 4.27 1.42 14.24
N GLN A 256 3.79 0.17 14.23
CA GLN A 256 2.45 -0.15 14.72
C GLN A 256 2.27 0.19 16.20
N LEU A 257 3.24 -0.13 17.03
CA LEU A 257 3.19 0.14 18.47
C LEU A 257 3.25 1.64 18.79
N ASP A 258 4.11 2.37 18.10
CA ASP A 258 4.41 3.76 18.43
C ASP A 258 3.47 4.76 17.76
N VAL A 259 2.96 4.42 16.56
CA VAL A 259 2.20 5.35 15.71
C VAL A 259 0.76 4.92 15.51
N VAL A 260 0.52 3.63 15.21
CA VAL A 260 -0.82 3.16 14.80
C VAL A 260 -1.70 2.81 16.01
N MET A 261 -1.12 2.23 17.05
CA MET A 261 -1.89 1.83 18.24
C MET A 261 -2.34 3.05 19.06
N PRO A 262 -3.60 3.04 19.56
CA PRO A 262 -4.08 4.10 20.43
C PRO A 262 -3.21 4.25 21.69
N ARG A 263 -2.71 5.43 21.95
CA ARG A 263 -1.80 5.72 23.08
C ARG A 263 -2.42 5.50 24.46
N SER A 264 -3.75 5.54 24.57
CA SER A 264 -4.47 5.33 25.84
C SER A 264 -4.28 3.95 26.44
N THR A 265 -3.90 2.96 25.64
CA THR A 265 -3.71 1.57 26.06
C THR A 265 -2.28 1.06 25.86
N ALA A 266 -1.47 1.75 25.05
CA ALA A 266 -0.14 1.31 24.66
C ALA A 266 0.88 1.27 25.80
N SER A 267 0.66 2.03 26.89
CA SER A 267 1.56 2.05 28.05
C SER A 267 1.15 1.08 29.17
N THR A 268 0.00 0.41 29.04
CA THR A 268 -0.50 -0.52 30.03
C THR A 268 -0.17 -1.94 29.60
N LEU A 269 0.49 -2.71 30.46
CA LEU A 269 0.64 -4.14 30.25
C LEU A 269 -0.73 -4.76 30.02
N LEU A 270 -0.90 -5.46 28.91
CA LEU A 270 -2.13 -6.19 28.67
C LEU A 270 -2.29 -7.28 29.72
N PRO A 271 -3.49 -7.40 30.35
CA PRO A 271 -3.74 -8.46 31.28
C PRO A 271 -3.65 -9.84 30.59
N VAL A 272 -3.30 -10.84 31.36
CA VAL A 272 -3.31 -12.23 30.87
C VAL A 272 -4.77 -12.68 30.75
N LEU A 273 -5.22 -12.90 29.53
CA LEU A 273 -6.58 -13.26 29.20
C LEU A 273 -6.76 -14.78 29.12
N TYR A 274 -7.72 -15.32 29.84
CA TYR A 274 -8.20 -16.68 29.66
C TYR A 274 -9.38 -16.73 28.66
N ASN A 275 -9.28 -17.63 27.69
CA ASN A 275 -10.35 -17.92 26.74
C ASN A 275 -10.75 -19.39 26.87
N SER A 276 -12.02 -19.66 27.21
CA SER A 276 -12.52 -21.01 27.43
C SER A 276 -12.73 -21.84 26.14
N TRP A 277 -12.69 -21.21 24.97
CA TRP A 277 -13.06 -21.85 23.71
C TRP A 277 -12.32 -23.18 23.46
N TYR A 278 -11.00 -23.20 23.64
CA TYR A 278 -10.21 -24.42 23.40
C TYR A 278 -10.42 -25.54 24.41
N VAL A 279 -11.02 -25.23 25.56
CA VAL A 279 -11.21 -26.22 26.64
C VAL A 279 -12.63 -26.77 26.64
N THR A 280 -13.61 -25.90 26.42
CA THR A 280 -15.03 -26.25 26.60
C THR A 280 -15.87 -26.11 25.34
N GLU A 281 -15.37 -25.38 24.30
CA GLU A 281 -16.14 -25.07 23.10
C GLU A 281 -17.56 -24.58 23.46
N PHE A 282 -18.58 -25.36 23.10
CA PHE A 282 -19.99 -25.07 23.40
C PHE A 282 -20.47 -25.60 24.75
N ASP A 283 -19.72 -26.48 25.42
CA ASP A 283 -20.06 -27.00 26.74
C ASP A 283 -19.62 -26.05 27.85
N VAL A 284 -20.23 -24.86 27.84
CA VAL A 284 -19.99 -23.79 28.82
C VAL A 284 -21.05 -23.89 29.93
N ASN A 285 -20.64 -24.24 31.16
CA ASN A 285 -21.49 -24.29 32.33
C ASN A 285 -20.80 -23.69 33.56
N PHE A 286 -21.57 -23.42 34.61
CA PHE A 286 -21.05 -22.78 35.82
C PHE A 286 -19.90 -23.56 36.47
N GLU A 287 -20.00 -24.88 36.53
CA GLU A 287 -19.04 -25.74 37.23
C GLU A 287 -17.67 -25.71 36.52
N ASN A 288 -17.65 -25.89 35.21
CA ASN A 288 -16.37 -25.88 34.45
C ASN A 288 -15.75 -24.49 34.39
N GLN A 289 -16.53 -23.42 34.26
CA GLN A 289 -16.00 -22.04 34.25
C GLN A 289 -15.51 -21.62 35.64
N ALA A 290 -16.20 -21.98 36.69
CA ALA A 290 -15.77 -21.69 38.07
C ALA A 290 -14.48 -22.45 38.44
N ALA A 291 -14.33 -23.69 37.96
CA ALA A 291 -13.09 -24.46 38.12
C ALA A 291 -11.92 -23.83 37.34
N ALA A 292 -12.16 -23.42 36.09
CA ALA A 292 -11.16 -22.73 35.26
C ALA A 292 -10.73 -21.41 35.88
N ALA A 293 -11.68 -20.59 36.36
CA ALA A 293 -11.40 -19.30 37.01
C ALA A 293 -10.53 -19.46 38.28
N ARG A 294 -10.84 -20.44 39.14
CA ARG A 294 -10.00 -20.74 40.30
C ARG A 294 -8.59 -21.11 39.90
N LYS A 295 -8.44 -22.01 38.92
CA LYS A 295 -7.11 -22.41 38.42
C LYS A 295 -6.36 -21.26 37.77
N ALA A 296 -7.05 -20.40 37.02
CA ALA A 296 -6.47 -19.21 36.43
C ALA A 296 -5.94 -18.23 37.47
N ALA A 297 -6.74 -17.98 38.53
CA ALA A 297 -6.32 -17.15 39.65
C ALA A 297 -5.10 -17.72 40.39
N ASP A 298 -5.06 -19.04 40.62
CA ASP A 298 -3.89 -19.71 41.20
C ASP A 298 -2.61 -19.60 40.36
N LEU A 299 -2.75 -19.42 39.03
CA LEU A 299 -1.66 -19.22 38.10
C LEU A 299 -1.30 -17.74 37.88
N GLY A 300 -2.01 -16.81 38.50
CA GLY A 300 -1.78 -15.37 38.36
C GLY A 300 -2.36 -14.76 37.07
N VAL A 301 -3.40 -15.38 36.51
CA VAL A 301 -4.17 -14.78 35.40
C VAL A 301 -5.08 -13.70 35.97
N GLU A 302 -5.17 -12.54 35.35
CA GLU A 302 -5.86 -11.33 35.80
C GLU A 302 -7.33 -11.25 35.31
#